data_106343dea42541cf5d19b3935c0a4d61
#
_entry.id   106343dea42541cf5d19b3935c0a4d61
#
_cell.length_a   1.000
_cell.length_b   1.000
_cell.length_c   1.000
_cell.angle_alpha   90.00
_cell.angle_beta   90.00
_cell.angle_gamma   90.00
#
_symmetry.space_group_name_H-M   'P 1'
#
loop_
_entity.id
_entity.type
_entity.pdbx_description
1 polymer ?
#
loop_
_entity_poly.entity_id
_entity_poly.type
_entity_poly.pdbx_seq_one_letter_code
_entity_poly.pdbx_strand_id
1 'polypeptide(L)'
;MSVQRSLQNTQDVAGRRALMVRAAWCIYVGLLLLPFLVLASATELRSIFGVLPGTAHQVDRWFVLTMVYLVLAVPAALFYRRHLWKTFFRGKSVTPGHYLTGMLVLWMTLEVGILVPLIHCEATGSYLPGLVPAIVAYVFFLTLWPIGNMMLDHTGIVEDPQKYQEPR
;
A
#
# COMPACT_ATOMS: atom_id res chain seq x y z
N MET A 1 -26.76 -11.42 -32.98
CA MET A 1 -26.31 -10.12 -32.43
C MET A 1 -25.90 -10.16 -30.94
N SER A 2 -26.42 -11.07 -30.11
CA SER A 2 -26.12 -11.18 -28.67
C SER A 2 -24.68 -11.62 -28.34
N VAL A 3 -24.14 -12.58 -29.09
CA VAL A 3 -22.80 -13.15 -28.85
C VAL A 3 -21.67 -12.15 -29.08
N GLN A 4 -21.75 -11.26 -30.07
CA GLN A 4 -20.74 -10.24 -30.28
C GLN A 4 -20.68 -9.18 -29.17
N ARG A 5 -21.84 -8.81 -28.61
CA ARG A 5 -21.89 -7.87 -27.46
C ARG A 5 -21.28 -8.49 -26.19
N SER A 6 -21.49 -9.78 -25.96
CA SER A 6 -20.91 -10.46 -24.80
C SER A 6 -19.38 -10.57 -24.89
N LEU A 7 -18.83 -10.84 -26.09
CA LEU A 7 -17.38 -10.89 -26.31
C LEU A 7 -16.73 -9.52 -26.14
N GLN A 8 -17.37 -8.46 -26.63
CA GLN A 8 -16.89 -7.07 -26.48
C GLN A 8 -16.85 -6.65 -24.99
N ASN A 9 -17.92 -6.93 -24.24
CA ASN A 9 -17.95 -6.66 -22.79
C ASN A 9 -16.83 -7.40 -22.02
N THR A 10 -16.58 -8.64 -22.36
CA THR A 10 -15.51 -9.43 -21.69
C THR A 10 -14.13 -8.88 -21.98
N GLN A 11 -13.88 -8.41 -23.19
CA GLN A 11 -12.62 -7.75 -23.56
C GLN A 11 -12.41 -6.42 -22.84
N ASP A 12 -13.47 -5.60 -22.70
CA ASP A 12 -13.40 -4.32 -22.00
C ASP A 12 -13.13 -4.50 -20.50
N VAL A 13 -13.71 -5.49 -19.86
CA VAL A 13 -13.48 -5.80 -18.44
C VAL A 13 -12.06 -6.31 -18.21
N ALA A 14 -11.56 -7.18 -19.09
CA ALA A 14 -10.18 -7.67 -19.03
C ALA A 14 -9.17 -6.53 -19.25
N GLY A 15 -9.44 -5.62 -20.18
CA GLY A 15 -8.63 -4.44 -20.42
C GLY A 15 -8.55 -3.50 -19.21
N ARG A 16 -9.69 -3.20 -18.58
CA ARG A 16 -9.75 -2.37 -17.36
C ARG A 16 -8.99 -2.99 -16.20
N ARG A 17 -9.08 -4.30 -16.01
CA ARG A 17 -8.32 -5.02 -14.99
C ARG A 17 -6.80 -4.88 -15.24
N ALA A 18 -6.35 -5.16 -16.46
CA ALA A 18 -4.93 -5.05 -16.81
C ALA A 18 -4.39 -3.63 -16.57
N LEU A 19 -5.17 -2.62 -16.91
CA LEU A 19 -4.82 -1.21 -16.67
C LEU A 19 -4.71 -0.91 -15.17
N MET A 20 -5.65 -1.38 -14.35
CA MET A 20 -5.62 -1.17 -12.89
C MET A 20 -4.45 -1.90 -12.22
N VAL A 21 -4.11 -3.10 -12.67
CA VAL A 21 -2.92 -3.82 -12.17
C VAL A 21 -1.65 -3.08 -12.54
N ARG A 22 -1.54 -2.57 -13.78
CA ARG A 22 -0.39 -1.75 -14.19
C ARG A 22 -0.27 -0.47 -13.38
N ALA A 23 -1.39 0.24 -13.15
CA ALA A 23 -1.41 1.43 -12.31
C ALA A 23 -0.98 1.10 -10.87
N ALA A 24 -1.49 0.01 -10.29
CA ALA A 24 -1.07 -0.47 -8.97
C ALA A 24 0.44 -0.76 -8.92
N TRP A 25 0.99 -1.35 -9.97
CA TRP A 25 2.44 -1.61 -10.08
C TRP A 25 3.25 -0.32 -10.14
N CYS A 26 2.84 0.66 -10.95
CA CYS A 26 3.54 1.95 -11.03
C CYS A 26 3.55 2.65 -9.67
N ILE A 27 2.42 2.68 -8.97
CA ILE A 27 2.31 3.27 -7.64
C ILE A 27 3.17 2.50 -6.64
N TYR A 28 3.09 1.17 -6.62
CA TYR A 28 3.88 0.31 -5.73
C TYR A 28 5.38 0.53 -5.90
N VAL A 29 5.88 0.54 -7.14
CA VAL A 29 7.30 0.78 -7.43
C VAL A 29 7.70 2.20 -7.05
N GLY A 30 6.85 3.21 -7.32
CA GLY A 30 7.09 4.59 -6.90
C GLY A 30 7.26 4.71 -5.38
N LEU A 31 6.35 4.11 -4.62
CA LEU A 31 6.44 4.08 -3.16
C LEU A 31 7.66 3.27 -2.67
N LEU A 32 7.95 2.13 -3.29
CA LEU A 32 9.12 1.31 -2.96
C LEU A 32 10.45 2.08 -3.08
N LEU A 33 10.55 3.00 -4.04
CA LEU A 33 11.75 3.80 -4.27
C LEU A 33 11.83 5.04 -3.38
N LEU A 34 10.72 5.49 -2.81
CA LEU A 34 10.64 6.73 -2.05
C LEU A 34 11.60 6.77 -0.84
N PRO A 35 11.73 5.72 0.00
CA PRO A 35 12.70 5.70 1.09
C PRO A 35 14.15 5.88 0.63
N PHE A 36 14.51 5.34 -0.53
CA PHE A 36 15.86 5.50 -1.10
C PHE A 36 16.10 6.92 -1.59
N LEU A 37 15.07 7.59 -2.13
CA LEU A 37 15.17 9.01 -2.51
C LEU A 37 15.37 9.89 -1.26
N VAL A 38 14.69 9.57 -0.16
CA VAL A 38 14.92 10.28 1.12
C VAL A 38 16.34 10.08 1.61
N LEU A 39 16.86 8.84 1.58
CA LEU A 39 18.27 8.58 1.94
C LEU A 39 19.26 9.29 1.02
N ALA A 40 18.99 9.34 -0.29
CA ALA A 40 19.86 10.04 -1.24
C ALA A 40 19.87 11.56 -1.02
N SER A 41 18.76 12.13 -0.54
CA SER A 41 18.65 13.57 -0.20
C SER A 41 19.06 13.88 1.25
N ALA A 42 19.61 12.92 1.98
CA ALA A 42 19.95 13.05 3.40
C ALA A 42 20.89 14.24 3.70
N THR A 43 21.84 14.53 2.82
CA THR A 43 22.75 15.67 2.97
C THR A 43 22.01 17.02 2.93
N GLU A 44 21.03 17.13 2.04
CA GLU A 44 20.19 18.33 1.92
C GLU A 44 19.22 18.45 3.10
N LEU A 45 18.60 17.33 3.52
CA LEU A 45 17.72 17.29 4.68
C LEU A 45 18.44 17.75 5.95
N ARG A 46 19.69 17.30 6.17
CA ARG A 46 20.51 17.77 7.29
C ARG A 46 20.79 19.26 7.26
N SER A 47 20.95 19.85 6.06
CA SER A 47 21.15 21.29 5.93
C SER A 47 19.90 22.09 6.25
N ILE A 48 18.71 21.55 5.94
CA ILE A 48 17.43 22.23 6.16
C ILE A 48 16.98 22.14 7.63
N PHE A 49 17.09 20.97 8.23
CA PHE A 49 16.59 20.74 9.60
C PHE A 49 17.64 21.04 10.69
N GLY A 50 18.89 21.24 10.29
CA GLY A 50 20.01 21.31 11.23
C GLY A 50 20.31 19.95 11.85
N VAL A 51 21.57 19.69 12.20
CA VAL A 51 21.92 18.49 12.98
C VAL A 51 21.53 18.79 14.43
N LEU A 52 20.40 18.27 14.87
CA LEU A 52 20.08 18.27 16.29
C LEU A 52 21.13 17.39 17.00
N PRO A 53 21.84 17.94 18.02
CA PRO A 53 22.83 17.14 18.74
C PRO A 53 22.12 15.92 19.32
N GLY A 54 22.47 14.74 18.79
CA GLY A 54 21.89 13.50 19.22
C GLY A 54 22.21 13.24 20.68
N THR A 55 21.24 13.25 21.55
CA THR A 55 21.31 12.63 22.86
C THR A 55 21.30 11.12 22.63
N ALA A 56 22.49 10.58 22.36
CA ALA A 56 22.71 9.14 22.24
C ALA A 56 22.09 8.44 23.47
N HIS A 57 21.29 7.42 23.21
CA HIS A 57 20.74 6.45 24.18
C HIS A 57 19.43 6.73 24.91
N GLN A 58 18.71 7.79 24.66
CA GLN A 58 17.32 7.85 25.11
C GLN A 58 16.40 7.24 24.06
N VAL A 59 15.50 6.34 24.49
CA VAL A 59 14.38 5.90 23.64
C VAL A 59 13.63 7.15 23.23
N ASP A 60 13.84 7.55 21.99
CA ASP A 60 13.30 8.80 21.48
C ASP A 60 11.77 8.73 21.42
N ARG A 61 11.11 9.84 21.72
CA ARG A 61 9.64 9.96 21.63
C ARG A 61 9.14 9.57 20.24
N TRP A 62 9.92 9.87 19.21
CA TRP A 62 9.60 9.50 17.82
C TRP A 62 9.61 8.00 17.59
N PHE A 63 10.53 7.27 18.20
CA PHE A 63 10.54 5.81 18.16
C PHE A 63 9.27 5.23 18.77
N VAL A 64 8.88 5.69 19.97
CA VAL A 64 7.66 5.24 20.66
C VAL A 64 6.43 5.60 19.83
N LEU A 65 6.35 6.82 19.31
CA LEU A 65 5.23 7.27 18.47
C LEU A 65 5.09 6.41 17.21
N THR A 66 6.20 6.11 16.54
CA THR A 66 6.20 5.26 15.33
C THR A 66 5.76 3.83 15.66
N MET A 67 6.22 3.27 16.78
CA MET A 67 5.80 1.94 17.21
C MET A 67 4.30 1.90 17.53
N VAL A 68 3.78 2.87 18.27
CA VAL A 68 2.34 2.99 18.57
C VAL A 68 1.55 3.15 17.25
N TYR A 69 2.03 3.99 16.34
CA TYR A 69 1.42 4.17 15.03
C TYR A 69 1.34 2.84 14.27
N LEU A 70 2.44 2.10 14.12
CA LEU A 70 2.47 0.83 13.38
C LEU A 70 1.55 -0.22 14.02
N VAL A 71 1.56 -0.34 15.34
CA VAL A 71 0.73 -1.30 16.08
C VAL A 71 -0.76 -1.01 15.91
N LEU A 72 -1.16 0.24 15.78
CA LEU A 72 -2.57 0.62 15.62
C LEU A 72 -2.98 0.74 14.15
N ALA A 73 -2.19 1.44 13.35
CA ALA A 73 -2.56 1.79 11.97
C ALA A 73 -2.49 0.60 11.01
N VAL A 74 -1.50 -0.30 11.17
CA VAL A 74 -1.37 -1.46 10.27
C VAL A 74 -2.54 -2.44 10.45
N PRO A 75 -2.92 -2.87 11.66
CA PRO A 75 -4.12 -3.68 11.85
C PRO A 75 -5.40 -2.99 11.37
N ALA A 76 -5.55 -1.67 11.62
CA ALA A 76 -6.70 -0.90 11.15
C ALA A 76 -6.78 -0.89 9.61
N ALA A 77 -5.65 -0.68 8.92
CA ALA A 77 -5.58 -0.72 7.45
C ALA A 77 -5.86 -2.11 6.89
N LEU A 78 -5.37 -3.17 7.54
CA LEU A 78 -5.67 -4.56 7.19
C LEU A 78 -7.16 -4.88 7.38
N PHE A 79 -7.77 -4.43 8.47
CA PHE A 79 -9.20 -4.59 8.71
C PHE A 79 -10.03 -3.85 7.68
N TYR A 80 -9.66 -2.60 7.36
CA TYR A 80 -10.32 -1.80 6.32
C TYR A 80 -10.22 -2.48 4.96
N ARG A 81 -9.03 -2.96 4.57
CA ARG A 81 -8.83 -3.75 3.35
C ARG A 81 -9.72 -4.99 3.33
N ARG A 82 -9.77 -5.75 4.43
CA ARG A 82 -10.63 -6.93 4.55
C ARG A 82 -12.11 -6.57 4.41
N HIS A 83 -12.53 -5.42 4.92
CA HIS A 83 -13.89 -4.94 4.76
C HIS A 83 -14.22 -4.61 3.30
N LEU A 84 -13.34 -3.90 2.59
CA LEU A 84 -13.49 -3.61 1.16
C LEU A 84 -13.54 -4.89 0.31
N TRP A 85 -12.76 -5.91 0.69
CA TRP A 85 -12.68 -7.18 -0.02
C TRP A 85 -13.64 -8.24 0.50
N LYS A 86 -14.63 -7.84 1.28
CA LYS A 86 -15.63 -8.74 1.87
C LYS A 86 -16.36 -9.60 0.80
N THR A 87 -16.56 -9.07 -0.39
CA THR A 87 -17.17 -9.78 -1.52
C THR A 87 -16.32 -10.96 -1.98
N PHE A 88 -14.99 -10.80 -2.02
CA PHE A 88 -14.06 -11.88 -2.36
C PHE A 88 -14.16 -13.06 -1.37
N PHE A 89 -14.21 -12.77 -0.07
CA PHE A 89 -14.37 -13.81 0.96
C PHE A 89 -15.74 -14.51 0.92
N ARG A 90 -16.69 -13.99 0.15
CA ARG A 90 -17.99 -14.61 -0.14
C ARG A 90 -18.04 -15.32 -1.51
N GLY A 91 -16.88 -15.57 -2.12
CA GLY A 91 -16.76 -16.27 -3.40
C GLY A 91 -17.01 -15.42 -4.64
N LYS A 92 -17.05 -14.08 -4.52
CA LYS A 92 -17.22 -13.15 -5.64
C LYS A 92 -15.94 -12.36 -5.91
N SER A 93 -15.78 -11.86 -7.14
CA SER A 93 -14.64 -10.99 -7.48
C SER A 93 -14.71 -9.63 -6.79
N VAL A 94 -13.55 -9.02 -6.53
CA VAL A 94 -13.46 -7.64 -6.03
C VAL A 94 -13.47 -6.68 -7.21
N THR A 95 -14.24 -5.60 -7.10
CA THR A 95 -14.20 -4.55 -8.11
C THR A 95 -12.80 -3.92 -8.18
N PRO A 96 -12.29 -3.55 -9.37
CA PRO A 96 -10.96 -2.97 -9.53
C PRO A 96 -10.71 -1.74 -8.65
N GLY A 97 -11.74 -0.90 -8.45
CA GLY A 97 -11.66 0.26 -7.56
C GLY A 97 -11.45 -0.11 -6.10
N HIS A 98 -12.22 -1.04 -5.56
CA HIS A 98 -12.07 -1.51 -4.17
C HIS A 98 -10.73 -2.22 -3.96
N TYR A 99 -10.24 -2.96 -4.96
CA TYR A 99 -8.90 -3.56 -4.91
C TYR A 99 -7.82 -2.49 -4.75
N LEU A 100 -7.80 -1.51 -5.65
CA LEU A 100 -6.80 -0.45 -5.64
C LEU A 100 -6.87 0.38 -4.36
N THR A 101 -8.07 0.78 -3.93
CA THR A 101 -8.26 1.55 -2.68
C THR A 101 -7.74 0.77 -1.46
N GLY A 102 -8.06 -0.52 -1.36
CA GLY A 102 -7.60 -1.36 -0.25
C GLY A 102 -6.08 -1.53 -0.22
N MET A 103 -5.43 -1.61 -1.38
CA MET A 103 -3.97 -1.67 -1.47
C MET A 103 -3.33 -0.33 -1.16
N LEU A 104 -3.87 0.78 -1.71
CA LEU A 104 -3.35 2.13 -1.47
C LEU A 104 -3.37 2.51 0.01
N VAL A 105 -4.49 2.28 0.70
CA VAL A 105 -4.58 2.59 2.14
C VAL A 105 -3.51 1.86 2.92
N LEU A 106 -3.28 0.58 2.63
CA LEU A 106 -2.27 -0.20 3.33
C LEU A 106 -0.84 0.24 2.98
N TRP A 107 -0.56 0.49 1.69
CA TRP A 107 0.75 0.98 1.27
C TRP A 107 1.07 2.34 1.86
N MET A 108 0.13 3.30 1.82
CA MET A 108 0.32 4.63 2.41
C MET A 108 0.53 4.56 3.93
N THR A 109 -0.20 3.66 4.62
CA THR A 109 -0.02 3.44 6.05
C THR A 109 1.39 2.95 6.37
N LEU A 110 1.90 1.99 5.61
CA LEU A 110 3.26 1.48 5.79
C LEU A 110 4.31 2.52 5.41
N GLU A 111 4.08 3.27 4.33
CA GLU A 111 5.00 4.31 3.87
C GLU A 111 5.22 5.39 4.93
N VAL A 112 4.15 5.85 5.59
CA VAL A 112 4.28 6.77 6.73
C VAL A 112 5.11 6.13 7.85
N GLY A 113 4.90 4.84 8.15
CA GLY A 113 5.68 4.10 9.14
C GLY A 113 7.15 3.93 8.77
N ILE A 114 7.50 4.01 7.49
CA ILE A 114 8.88 3.95 6.99
C ILE A 114 9.51 5.34 6.99
N LEU A 115 8.83 6.33 6.40
CA LEU A 115 9.39 7.66 6.14
C LEU A 115 9.59 8.47 7.42
N VAL A 116 8.63 8.43 8.35
CA VAL A 116 8.72 9.25 9.57
C VAL A 116 9.97 8.93 10.40
N PRO A 117 10.25 7.66 10.76
CA PRO A 117 11.48 7.34 11.49
C PRO A 117 12.73 7.56 10.64
N LEU A 118 12.67 7.35 9.32
CA LEU A 118 13.80 7.56 8.43
C LEU A 118 14.20 9.04 8.39
N ILE A 119 13.26 9.95 8.16
CA ILE A 119 13.51 11.40 8.16
C ILE A 119 14.04 11.85 9.53
N HIS A 120 13.48 11.31 10.62
CA HIS A 120 13.97 11.62 11.96
C HIS A 120 15.40 11.15 12.19
N CYS A 121 15.75 9.93 11.77
CA CYS A 121 17.13 9.41 11.84
C CYS A 121 18.11 10.29 11.04
N GLU A 122 17.71 10.71 9.84
CA GLU A 122 18.52 11.59 9.02
C GLU A 122 18.71 12.99 9.64
N ALA A 123 17.65 13.56 10.23
CA ALA A 123 17.72 14.86 10.88
C ALA A 123 18.60 14.83 12.15
N THR A 124 18.56 13.76 12.93
CA THR A 124 19.31 13.64 14.20
C THR A 124 20.70 13.02 14.04
N GLY A 125 20.95 12.34 12.92
CA GLY A 125 22.19 11.55 12.72
C GLY A 125 22.25 10.28 13.59
N SER A 126 21.17 9.91 14.28
CA SER A 126 21.07 8.73 15.13
C SER A 126 20.14 7.67 14.50
N TYR A 127 20.72 6.56 14.07
CA TYR A 127 19.97 5.53 13.36
C TYR A 127 19.36 4.46 14.28
N LEU A 128 19.97 4.18 15.42
CA LEU A 128 19.47 3.18 16.38
C LEU A 128 18.90 3.87 17.62
N PRO A 129 17.71 3.44 18.10
CA PRO A 129 16.87 2.33 17.63
C PRO A 129 15.84 2.74 16.55
N GLY A 130 15.80 4.00 16.13
CA GLY A 130 14.76 4.60 15.28
C GLY A 130 14.55 3.90 13.91
N LEU A 131 15.61 3.36 13.32
CA LEU A 131 15.56 2.69 12.02
C LEU A 131 14.86 1.31 12.07
N VAL A 132 14.84 0.65 13.22
CA VAL A 132 14.27 -0.71 13.35
C VAL A 132 12.80 -0.78 12.90
N PRO A 133 11.88 0.10 13.37
CA PRO A 133 10.50 0.07 12.90
C PRO A 133 10.36 0.35 11.39
N ALA A 134 11.21 1.21 10.82
CA ALA A 134 11.21 1.47 9.38
C ALA A 134 11.59 0.23 8.58
N ILE A 135 12.62 -0.51 8.99
CA ILE A 135 13.04 -1.77 8.34
C ILE A 135 11.92 -2.81 8.43
N VAL A 136 11.30 -2.98 9.59
CA VAL A 136 10.21 -3.94 9.78
C VAL A 136 9.02 -3.58 8.88
N ALA A 137 8.62 -2.31 8.84
CA ALA A 137 7.55 -1.83 7.98
C ALA A 137 7.90 -2.01 6.49
N TYR A 138 9.15 -1.77 6.10
CA TYR A 138 9.62 -1.95 4.73
C TYR A 138 9.60 -3.42 4.29
N VAL A 139 10.09 -4.34 5.13
CA VAL A 139 10.01 -5.78 4.87
C VAL A 139 8.55 -6.22 4.71
N PHE A 140 7.66 -5.71 5.57
CA PHE A 140 6.23 -5.99 5.45
C PHE A 140 5.64 -5.40 4.17
N PHE A 141 6.05 -4.19 3.76
CA PHE A 141 5.66 -3.57 2.49
C PHE A 141 6.04 -4.46 1.29
N LEU A 142 7.24 -5.04 1.27
CA LEU A 142 7.68 -5.94 0.21
C LEU A 142 6.78 -7.18 0.04
N THR A 143 6.12 -7.64 1.10
CA THR A 143 5.20 -8.78 1.01
C THR A 143 3.84 -8.42 0.35
N LEU A 144 3.55 -7.13 0.21
CA LEU A 144 2.26 -6.63 -0.29
C LEU A 144 2.25 -6.37 -1.81
N TRP A 145 2.69 -7.31 -2.53
CA TRP A 145 2.83 -7.33 -3.97
C TRP A 145 1.47 -7.24 -4.71
N PRO A 146 1.30 -6.38 -5.73
CA PRO A 146 0.02 -6.19 -6.43
C PRO A 146 -0.24 -7.27 -7.50
N ILE A 147 -0.65 -8.46 -7.11
CA ILE A 147 -0.88 -9.60 -8.04
C ILE A 147 -2.22 -9.48 -8.80
N GLY A 148 -3.23 -8.83 -8.20
CA GLY A 148 -4.56 -8.68 -8.81
C GLY A 148 -5.41 -9.95 -8.90
N ASN A 149 -5.00 -11.06 -8.28
CA ASN A 149 -5.74 -12.33 -8.32
C ASN A 149 -7.14 -12.23 -7.70
N MET A 150 -7.34 -11.30 -6.77
CA MET A 150 -8.63 -11.09 -6.11
C MET A 150 -9.68 -10.40 -6.99
N MET A 151 -9.30 -9.93 -8.18
CA MET A 151 -10.23 -9.42 -9.19
C MET A 151 -10.76 -10.52 -10.12
N LEU A 152 -10.31 -11.75 -9.95
CA LEU A 152 -10.86 -12.94 -10.60
C LEU A 152 -11.80 -13.64 -9.63
N ASP A 153 -12.85 -14.25 -10.16
CA ASP A 153 -13.64 -15.20 -9.38
C ASP A 153 -12.84 -16.52 -9.19
N HIS A 154 -13.38 -17.45 -8.40
CA HIS A 154 -12.75 -18.74 -8.16
C HIS A 154 -12.67 -19.62 -9.42
N THR A 155 -13.40 -19.28 -10.48
CA THR A 155 -13.36 -19.97 -11.78
C THR A 155 -12.33 -19.35 -12.74
N GLY A 156 -11.68 -18.26 -12.34
CA GLY A 156 -10.75 -17.51 -13.19
C GLY A 156 -11.44 -16.63 -14.22
N ILE A 157 -12.76 -16.55 -14.20
CA ILE A 157 -13.58 -15.73 -15.10
C ILE A 157 -13.81 -14.35 -14.45
N VAL A 158 -13.66 -13.29 -15.23
CA VAL A 158 -14.01 -11.95 -14.77
C VAL A 158 -15.52 -11.81 -14.75
N GLU A 159 -16.11 -11.77 -13.54
CA GLU A 159 -17.55 -11.56 -13.38
C GLU A 159 -17.96 -10.15 -13.82
N ASP A 160 -18.97 -10.05 -14.69
CA ASP A 160 -19.56 -8.77 -15.09
C ASP A 160 -20.44 -8.26 -13.94
N PRO A 161 -20.10 -7.11 -13.31
CA PRO A 161 -20.88 -6.56 -12.21
C PRO A 161 -22.29 -6.11 -12.61
N GLN A 162 -22.59 -5.96 -13.90
CA GLN A 162 -23.93 -5.60 -14.39
C GLN A 162 -24.94 -6.75 -14.34
N LYS A 163 -24.49 -7.99 -14.22
CA LYS A 163 -25.36 -9.16 -14.18
C LYS A 163 -26.29 -9.23 -12.95
N TYR A 164 -25.99 -8.42 -11.93
CA TYR A 164 -26.75 -8.38 -10.66
C TYR A 164 -27.58 -7.10 -10.48
N GLN A 165 -27.63 -6.23 -11.48
CA GLN A 165 -28.51 -5.06 -11.49
C GLN A 165 -29.83 -5.35 -12.22
N GLU A 166 -30.45 -6.54 -12.04
CA GLU A 166 -31.85 -6.69 -12.42
C GLU A 166 -32.72 -5.83 -11.48
N PRO A 167 -33.53 -4.91 -12.03
CA PRO A 167 -34.43 -4.09 -11.23
C PRO A 167 -35.49 -4.98 -10.59
N ARG A 168 -35.66 -4.84 -9.29
CA ARG A 168 -36.85 -5.30 -8.59
C ARG A 168 -38.02 -4.38 -8.90
#